data_508b49570f6f345d8c41129d48c1de87
#
_entry.id   508b49570f6f345d8c41129d48c1de87
#
_cell.length_a   1.000
_cell.length_b   1.000
_cell.length_c   1.000
_cell.angle_alpha   90.00
_cell.angle_beta   90.00
_cell.angle_gamma   90.00
#
_symmetry.space_group_name_H-M   'P 1'
#
loop_
_entity.id
_entity.type
_entity.pdbx_description
1 polymer ?
#
loop_
_entity_poly.entity_id
_entity_poly.type
_entity_poly.pdbx_seq_one_letter_code
_entity_poly.pdbx_strand_id
1 'polypeptide(L)'
;MSTQMLKYIMIGTAVLFGIVIIVYFVLMKIMGKSEYAKMKKLQEGTKANNFSTDIMYQKIYITLIRTPLIKRYLYKLRRRLEIVNIDDEYTTRKEAAKILSRAILIFFAIALVTILITHSNWLLMSILLIFELFIVDTMVEGMVDKIDNNLLKEQIDFFAEIRHAYHEYNMVEEAIYQVSLDDEKSVSKQGEKIYEILSSDDPETELEKYYDVAPNSYLKEFAGISYLTQEFGDREEDGASLYLKNVDNITQEMQIEILKRDKLNYVFQSLTIISIAPVLLLEPLKSWSVSNFAFTSSFFNGKVGLIVQILIVLLTVVSYIMTRKLKDNGGVQVDISHNDNPWQAKVYKVPVLRQAINAFIPKKGTKDYRKMQTLMKDSASKKKMEWIYINRIAMAIATFILTIIFAIILHKV
;
A
#
# COMPACT_ATOMS: atom_id res chain seq x y z
N MET A 1 29.90 -14.64 -27.32
CA MET A 1 28.95 -13.88 -28.16
C MET A 1 29.69 -12.68 -28.72
N SER A 2 29.68 -12.45 -30.03
CA SER A 2 30.45 -11.37 -30.62
C SER A 2 29.84 -10.01 -30.24
N THR A 3 30.69 -8.98 -30.04
CA THR A 3 30.30 -7.60 -29.76
C THR A 3 29.27 -7.03 -30.76
N GLN A 4 29.25 -7.59 -31.98
CA GLN A 4 28.28 -7.23 -33.01
C GLN A 4 26.86 -7.78 -32.70
N MET A 5 26.75 -9.01 -32.21
CA MET A 5 25.45 -9.58 -31.81
C MET A 5 24.81 -8.78 -30.66
N LEU A 6 25.62 -8.31 -29.71
CA LEU A 6 25.17 -7.48 -28.60
C LEU A 6 24.63 -6.13 -29.06
N LYS A 7 25.29 -5.46 -30.04
CA LYS A 7 24.79 -4.23 -30.65
C LYS A 7 23.43 -4.44 -31.34
N TYR A 8 23.23 -5.53 -32.05
CA TYR A 8 21.94 -5.83 -32.70
C TYR A 8 20.83 -6.11 -31.69
N ILE A 9 21.13 -6.77 -30.57
CA ILE A 9 20.15 -7.00 -29.49
C ILE A 9 19.79 -5.66 -28.80
N MET A 10 20.78 -4.79 -28.52
CA MET A 10 20.55 -3.45 -27.96
C MET A 10 19.69 -2.59 -28.89
N ILE A 11 20.02 -2.57 -30.18
CA ILE A 11 19.24 -1.81 -31.18
C ILE A 11 17.84 -2.41 -31.29
N GLY A 12 17.70 -3.74 -31.29
CA GLY A 12 16.41 -4.42 -31.34
C GLY A 12 15.52 -4.13 -30.14
N THR A 13 16.07 -4.13 -28.93
CA THR A 13 15.31 -3.79 -27.70
C THR A 13 14.95 -2.31 -27.64
N ALA A 14 15.85 -1.41 -28.05
CA ALA A 14 15.55 0.03 -28.14
C ALA A 14 14.46 0.33 -29.19
N VAL A 15 14.50 -0.35 -30.32
CA VAL A 15 13.48 -0.26 -31.38
C VAL A 15 12.15 -0.82 -30.90
N LEU A 16 12.15 -1.97 -30.19
CA LEU A 16 10.96 -2.59 -29.65
C LEU A 16 10.30 -1.69 -28.57
N PHE A 17 11.10 -1.05 -27.73
CA PHE A 17 10.62 -0.06 -26.76
C PHE A 17 10.08 1.19 -27.46
N GLY A 18 10.76 1.70 -28.48
CA GLY A 18 10.26 2.79 -29.31
C GLY A 18 8.92 2.44 -29.98
N ILE A 19 8.78 1.21 -30.48
CA ILE A 19 7.53 0.69 -31.04
C ILE A 19 6.43 0.62 -29.97
N VAL A 20 6.73 0.13 -28.75
CA VAL A 20 5.75 0.08 -27.65
C VAL A 20 5.29 1.48 -27.27
N ILE A 21 6.19 2.46 -27.18
CA ILE A 21 5.83 3.87 -26.95
C ILE A 21 4.99 4.42 -28.10
N ILE A 22 5.37 4.16 -29.34
CA ILE A 22 4.63 4.63 -30.53
C ILE A 22 3.25 3.96 -30.58
N VAL A 23 3.15 2.64 -30.33
CA VAL A 23 1.89 1.91 -30.25
C VAL A 23 1.03 2.45 -29.11
N TYR A 24 1.61 2.75 -27.96
CA TYR A 24 0.91 3.40 -26.85
C TYR A 24 0.34 4.77 -27.26
N PHE A 25 1.13 5.63 -27.89
CA PHE A 25 0.68 6.94 -28.37
C PHE A 25 -0.31 6.83 -29.54
N VAL A 26 -0.15 5.85 -30.45
CA VAL A 26 -1.06 5.60 -31.57
C VAL A 26 -2.39 5.05 -31.07
N LEU A 27 -2.39 4.08 -30.15
CA LEU A 27 -3.61 3.59 -29.49
C LEU A 27 -4.31 4.71 -28.72
N MET A 28 -3.56 5.57 -28.04
CA MET A 28 -4.07 6.74 -27.34
C MET A 28 -4.72 7.74 -28.33
N LYS A 29 -4.15 7.93 -29.52
CA LYS A 29 -4.65 8.85 -30.56
C LYS A 29 -5.82 8.29 -31.35
N ILE A 30 -5.85 6.98 -31.64
CA ILE A 30 -6.92 6.30 -32.38
C ILE A 30 -8.16 6.11 -31.48
N MET A 31 -7.95 5.71 -30.22
CA MET A 31 -9.04 5.54 -29.24
C MET A 31 -9.70 6.87 -28.86
N GLY A 32 -8.94 7.98 -28.88
CA GLY A 32 -9.45 9.33 -28.58
C GLY A 32 -10.37 9.91 -29.66
N LYS A 33 -10.14 9.60 -30.95
CA LYS A 33 -10.86 10.26 -32.05
C LYS A 33 -12.30 9.77 -32.29
N SER A 34 -12.59 8.50 -32.07
CA SER A 34 -13.90 7.93 -32.44
C SER A 34 -15.04 8.25 -31.46
N GLU A 35 -14.76 8.30 -30.15
CA GLU A 35 -15.81 8.60 -29.15
C GLU A 35 -15.84 10.10 -28.78
N TYR A 36 -14.73 10.80 -28.94
CA TYR A 36 -14.68 12.25 -28.76
C TYR A 36 -15.66 13.00 -29.67
N ALA A 37 -15.82 12.54 -30.91
CA ALA A 37 -16.79 13.11 -31.84
C ALA A 37 -18.26 12.85 -31.44
N LYS A 38 -18.55 11.74 -30.79
CA LYS A 38 -19.91 11.40 -30.30
C LYS A 38 -20.27 12.15 -29.03
N MET A 39 -19.32 12.31 -28.10
CA MET A 39 -19.57 12.99 -26.82
C MET A 39 -19.49 14.50 -26.89
N LYS A 40 -18.68 15.07 -27.81
CA LYS A 40 -18.67 16.51 -28.05
C LYS A 40 -20.05 17.05 -28.49
N LYS A 41 -20.87 16.23 -29.14
CA LYS A 41 -22.25 16.57 -29.47
C LYS A 41 -23.22 16.53 -28.29
N LEU A 42 -22.86 15.91 -27.17
CA LEU A 42 -23.71 15.77 -25.99
C LEU A 42 -23.36 16.79 -24.85
N GLN A 43 -22.22 17.47 -24.93
CA GLN A 43 -21.71 18.34 -23.85
C GLN A 43 -21.07 19.63 -24.35
N GLU A 44 -21.84 20.49 -24.99
CA GLU A 44 -21.41 21.85 -25.30
C GLU A 44 -21.44 22.79 -24.09
N GLY A 45 -20.84 22.38 -22.96
CA GLY A 45 -20.87 23.21 -21.73
C GLY A 45 -19.76 22.98 -20.71
N THR A 46 -18.98 21.91 -20.77
CA THR A 46 -17.99 21.62 -19.72
C THR A 46 -16.57 21.41 -20.23
N LYS A 47 -15.57 21.98 -19.55
CA LYS A 47 -14.12 22.01 -19.82
C LYS A 47 -13.57 20.75 -20.55
N ALA A 48 -13.32 20.88 -21.85
CA ALA A 48 -13.03 19.77 -22.78
C ALA A 48 -11.70 19.01 -22.53
N ASN A 49 -10.76 19.53 -21.72
CA ASN A 49 -9.44 18.93 -21.55
C ASN A 49 -9.38 17.80 -20.49
N ASN A 50 -10.13 17.91 -19.40
CA ASN A 50 -10.10 16.91 -18.33
C ASN A 50 -10.90 15.64 -18.72
N PHE A 51 -11.93 15.80 -19.52
CA PHE A 51 -12.81 14.72 -19.94
C PHE A 51 -12.13 13.68 -20.87
N SER A 52 -11.21 14.13 -21.72
CA SER A 52 -10.46 13.24 -22.63
C SER A 52 -9.49 12.31 -21.87
N THR A 53 -8.84 12.83 -20.83
CA THR A 53 -7.90 12.05 -20.01
C THR A 53 -8.61 11.04 -19.12
N ASP A 54 -9.78 11.37 -18.62
CA ASP A 54 -10.58 10.51 -17.74
C ASP A 54 -11.10 9.28 -18.46
N ILE A 55 -11.64 9.46 -19.68
CA ILE A 55 -12.04 8.34 -20.54
C ILE A 55 -10.86 7.42 -20.85
N MET A 56 -9.67 7.99 -21.07
CA MET A 56 -8.46 7.23 -21.32
C MET A 56 -8.15 6.31 -20.12
N TYR A 57 -8.17 6.84 -18.89
CA TYR A 57 -7.90 6.02 -17.70
C TYR A 57 -8.96 4.94 -17.48
N GLN A 58 -10.24 5.18 -17.78
CA GLN A 58 -11.28 4.17 -17.73
C GLN A 58 -11.02 3.03 -18.74
N LYS A 59 -10.57 3.35 -19.95
CA LYS A 59 -10.20 2.33 -20.95
C LYS A 59 -8.95 1.53 -20.52
N ILE A 60 -7.95 2.21 -19.96
CA ILE A 60 -6.77 1.55 -19.38
C ILE A 60 -7.22 0.59 -18.27
N TYR A 61 -8.10 1.00 -17.38
CA TYR A 61 -8.65 0.14 -16.33
C TYR A 61 -9.29 -1.13 -16.87
N ILE A 62 -10.13 -1.02 -17.90
CA ILE A 62 -10.80 -2.16 -18.55
C ILE A 62 -9.76 -3.10 -19.20
N THR A 63 -8.71 -2.55 -19.78
CA THR A 63 -7.63 -3.35 -20.39
C THR A 63 -6.81 -4.09 -19.32
N LEU A 64 -6.48 -3.42 -18.21
CA LEU A 64 -5.72 -3.99 -17.09
C LEU A 64 -6.49 -5.11 -16.38
N ILE A 65 -7.81 -5.01 -16.26
CA ILE A 65 -8.67 -6.07 -15.69
C ILE A 65 -8.63 -7.36 -16.52
N ARG A 66 -8.43 -7.26 -17.83
CA ARG A 66 -8.37 -8.42 -18.72
C ARG A 66 -7.08 -9.23 -18.57
N THR A 67 -6.02 -8.62 -18.03
CA THR A 67 -4.72 -9.30 -17.80
C THR A 67 -4.72 -10.05 -16.47
N PRO A 68 -4.60 -11.41 -16.47
CA PRO A 68 -4.78 -12.22 -15.27
C PRO A 68 -3.76 -11.94 -14.15
N LEU A 69 -2.52 -11.57 -14.52
CA LEU A 69 -1.45 -11.24 -13.57
C LEU A 69 -1.72 -9.92 -12.83
N ILE A 70 -2.20 -8.91 -13.55
CA ILE A 70 -2.43 -7.56 -13.04
C ILE A 70 -3.78 -7.46 -12.33
N LYS A 71 -4.75 -8.27 -12.72
CA LYS A 71 -6.12 -8.27 -12.18
C LYS A 71 -6.16 -8.34 -10.65
N ARG A 72 -5.42 -9.28 -10.04
CA ARG A 72 -5.40 -9.44 -8.57
C ARG A 72 -4.83 -8.21 -7.86
N TYR A 73 -3.80 -7.63 -8.43
CA TYR A 73 -3.16 -6.44 -7.91
C TYR A 73 -4.07 -5.21 -8.04
N LEU A 74 -4.71 -5.05 -9.20
CA LEU A 74 -5.67 -3.99 -9.47
C LEU A 74 -6.88 -4.04 -8.51
N TYR A 75 -7.40 -5.23 -8.20
CA TYR A 75 -8.48 -5.38 -7.22
C TYR A 75 -8.03 -5.02 -5.80
N LYS A 76 -6.83 -5.39 -5.40
CA LYS A 76 -6.27 -5.00 -4.09
C LYS A 76 -6.13 -3.49 -4.00
N LEU A 77 -5.60 -2.85 -5.05
CA LEU A 77 -5.45 -1.41 -5.15
C LEU A 77 -6.80 -0.70 -5.14
N ARG A 78 -7.76 -1.16 -5.97
CA ARG A 78 -9.11 -0.62 -6.00
C ARG A 78 -9.77 -0.65 -4.63
N ARG A 79 -9.71 -1.78 -3.93
CA ARG A 79 -10.31 -1.93 -2.59
C ARG A 79 -9.74 -0.94 -1.57
N ARG A 80 -8.46 -0.61 -1.63
CA ARG A 80 -7.86 0.43 -0.78
C ARG A 80 -8.35 1.83 -1.14
N LEU A 81 -8.46 2.14 -2.44
CA LEU A 81 -8.95 3.43 -2.92
C LEU A 81 -10.48 3.60 -2.73
N GLU A 82 -11.22 2.52 -2.67
CA GLU A 82 -12.66 2.50 -2.42
C GLU A 82 -13.01 3.01 -1.01
N ILE A 83 -12.11 2.82 -0.04
CA ILE A 83 -12.23 3.36 1.33
C ILE A 83 -12.11 4.89 1.32
N VAL A 84 -11.28 5.44 0.44
CA VAL A 84 -11.06 6.88 0.32
C VAL A 84 -12.18 7.56 -0.47
N ASN A 85 -12.62 6.92 -1.56
CA ASN A 85 -13.63 7.45 -2.50
C ASN A 85 -14.93 6.66 -2.37
N ILE A 86 -15.59 6.75 -1.21
CA ILE A 86 -16.87 6.08 -0.99
C ILE A 86 -17.92 6.67 -1.95
N ASP A 87 -18.71 5.77 -2.57
CA ASP A 87 -19.76 6.08 -3.55
C ASP A 87 -19.29 6.67 -4.89
N ASP A 88 -17.99 6.85 -5.12
CA ASP A 88 -17.46 7.27 -6.41
C ASP A 88 -16.61 6.19 -7.07
N GLU A 89 -17.30 5.20 -7.64
CA GLU A 89 -16.64 4.10 -8.37
C GLU A 89 -15.88 4.60 -9.61
N TYR A 90 -16.33 5.69 -10.21
CA TYR A 90 -15.67 6.28 -11.37
C TYR A 90 -14.30 6.84 -11.02
N THR A 91 -14.22 7.65 -9.96
CA THR A 91 -12.95 8.22 -9.46
C THR A 91 -12.02 7.13 -8.95
N THR A 92 -12.55 6.13 -8.24
CA THR A 92 -11.77 4.97 -7.76
C THR A 92 -11.12 4.20 -8.92
N ARG A 93 -11.85 3.92 -9.99
CA ARG A 93 -11.31 3.27 -11.19
C ARG A 93 -10.26 4.12 -11.91
N LYS A 94 -10.50 5.42 -12.01
CA LYS A 94 -9.59 6.39 -12.61
C LYS A 94 -8.26 6.46 -11.85
N GLU A 95 -8.31 6.63 -10.53
CA GLU A 95 -7.10 6.71 -9.70
C GLU A 95 -6.33 5.37 -9.71
N ALA A 96 -7.01 4.23 -9.61
CA ALA A 96 -6.37 2.92 -9.73
C ALA A 96 -5.67 2.74 -11.08
N ALA A 97 -6.30 3.14 -12.18
CA ALA A 97 -5.70 3.08 -13.52
C ALA A 97 -4.51 4.04 -13.65
N LYS A 98 -4.60 5.24 -13.08
CA LYS A 98 -3.56 6.26 -13.11
C LYS A 98 -2.31 5.81 -12.33
N ILE A 99 -2.48 5.27 -11.13
CA ILE A 99 -1.38 4.74 -10.32
C ILE A 99 -0.71 3.57 -11.06
N LEU A 100 -1.50 2.61 -11.52
CA LEU A 100 -0.95 1.41 -12.14
C LEU A 100 -0.30 1.68 -13.50
N SER A 101 -0.86 2.60 -14.30
CA SER A 101 -0.24 2.99 -15.58
C SER A 101 1.10 3.69 -15.36
N ARG A 102 1.22 4.54 -14.35
CA ARG A 102 2.50 5.17 -13.96
C ARG A 102 3.51 4.12 -13.48
N ALA A 103 3.07 3.19 -12.65
CA ALA A 103 3.91 2.12 -12.15
C ALA A 103 4.45 1.23 -13.28
N ILE A 104 3.63 0.86 -14.24
CA ILE A 104 4.01 0.08 -15.43
C ILE A 104 5.02 0.85 -16.28
N LEU A 105 4.80 2.15 -16.50
CA LEU A 105 5.73 2.97 -17.26
C LEU A 105 7.09 3.05 -16.59
N ILE A 106 7.12 3.27 -15.27
CA ILE A 106 8.36 3.31 -14.48
C ILE A 106 9.07 1.96 -14.52
N PHE A 107 8.32 0.85 -14.37
CA PHE A 107 8.87 -0.51 -14.51
C PHE A 107 9.61 -0.69 -15.84
N PHE A 108 8.97 -0.37 -16.95
CA PHE A 108 9.60 -0.50 -18.27
C PHE A 108 10.80 0.45 -18.46
N ALA A 109 10.75 1.65 -17.88
CA ALA A 109 11.87 2.59 -17.94
C ALA A 109 13.10 2.06 -17.19
N ILE A 110 12.92 1.53 -15.97
CA ILE A 110 14.01 0.96 -15.17
C ILE A 110 14.50 -0.35 -15.81
N ALA A 111 13.60 -1.21 -16.29
CA ALA A 111 13.97 -2.46 -16.98
C ALA A 111 14.86 -2.19 -18.20
N LEU A 112 14.54 -1.17 -18.97
CA LEU A 112 15.38 -0.78 -20.10
C LEU A 112 16.78 -0.34 -19.65
N VAL A 113 16.88 0.49 -18.62
CA VAL A 113 18.18 0.90 -18.05
C VAL A 113 18.95 -0.31 -17.52
N THR A 114 18.27 -1.23 -16.84
CA THR A 114 18.88 -2.47 -16.32
C THR A 114 19.45 -3.34 -17.46
N ILE A 115 18.71 -3.51 -18.55
CA ILE A 115 19.16 -4.26 -19.72
C ILE A 115 20.38 -3.59 -20.38
N LEU A 116 20.39 -2.27 -20.49
CA LEU A 116 21.50 -1.52 -21.06
C LEU A 116 22.78 -1.62 -20.22
N ILE A 117 22.67 -1.63 -18.89
CA ILE A 117 23.82 -1.67 -17.97
C ILE A 117 24.37 -3.10 -17.86
N THR A 118 23.52 -4.11 -17.84
CA THR A 118 23.89 -5.49 -17.46
C THR A 118 24.62 -6.26 -18.59
N HIS A 119 24.63 -5.73 -19.79
CA HIS A 119 25.38 -6.17 -20.98
C HIS A 119 25.37 -7.65 -21.30
N SER A 120 25.43 -8.65 -20.69
CA SER A 120 25.53 -10.08 -21.09
C SER A 120 25.37 -11.04 -19.93
N ASN A 121 25.22 -10.54 -18.72
CA ASN A 121 25.11 -11.37 -17.54
C ASN A 121 23.65 -11.69 -17.25
N TRP A 122 23.14 -12.79 -17.84
CA TRP A 122 21.74 -13.22 -17.70
C TRP A 122 21.31 -13.43 -16.26
N LEU A 123 22.21 -13.89 -15.39
CA LEU A 123 21.92 -14.16 -13.99
C LEU A 123 21.69 -12.81 -13.26
N LEU A 124 22.59 -11.87 -13.43
CA LEU A 124 22.47 -10.53 -12.85
C LEU A 124 21.22 -9.82 -13.36
N MET A 125 20.96 -9.89 -14.67
CA MET A 125 19.77 -9.30 -15.28
C MET A 125 18.48 -9.86 -14.65
N SER A 126 18.39 -11.18 -14.49
CA SER A 126 17.22 -11.83 -13.88
C SER A 126 17.02 -11.39 -12.43
N ILE A 127 18.10 -11.28 -11.67
CA ILE A 127 18.07 -10.82 -10.27
C ILE A 127 17.58 -9.36 -10.19
N LEU A 128 18.14 -8.46 -11.00
CA LEU A 128 17.76 -7.06 -11.00
C LEU A 128 16.29 -6.85 -11.42
N LEU A 129 15.79 -7.60 -12.41
CA LEU A 129 14.38 -7.56 -12.80
C LEU A 129 13.43 -7.98 -11.67
N ILE A 130 13.81 -8.97 -10.84
CA ILE A 130 13.03 -9.36 -9.67
C ILE A 130 12.99 -8.20 -8.64
N PHE A 131 14.13 -7.55 -8.40
CA PHE A 131 14.19 -6.40 -7.47
C PHE A 131 13.45 -5.19 -7.97
N GLU A 132 13.42 -4.98 -9.27
CA GLU A 132 12.64 -3.93 -9.89
C GLU A 132 11.14 -4.06 -9.60
N LEU A 133 10.59 -5.27 -9.59
CA LEU A 133 9.21 -5.51 -9.16
C LEU A 133 8.97 -5.03 -7.72
N PHE A 134 9.93 -5.25 -6.82
CA PHE A 134 9.82 -4.77 -5.44
C PHE A 134 9.87 -3.24 -5.34
N ILE A 135 10.72 -2.59 -6.13
CA ILE A 135 10.81 -1.13 -6.18
C ILE A 135 9.48 -0.54 -6.67
N VAL A 136 8.93 -1.07 -7.76
CA VAL A 136 7.66 -0.62 -8.33
C VAL A 136 6.50 -0.82 -7.36
N ASP A 137 6.45 -1.95 -6.68
CA ASP A 137 5.43 -2.23 -5.67
C ASP A 137 5.51 -1.23 -4.49
N THR A 138 6.72 -0.90 -4.01
CA THR A 138 6.92 0.13 -2.98
C THR A 138 6.49 1.52 -3.46
N MET A 139 6.73 1.84 -4.73
CA MET A 139 6.28 3.11 -5.33
C MET A 139 4.76 3.19 -5.43
N VAL A 140 4.08 2.11 -5.81
CA VAL A 140 2.61 2.07 -5.86
C VAL A 140 2.03 2.28 -4.47
N GLU A 141 2.59 1.63 -3.45
CA GLU A 141 2.17 1.86 -2.06
C GLU A 141 2.36 3.32 -1.63
N GLY A 142 3.50 3.91 -1.94
CA GLY A 142 3.75 5.34 -1.66
C GLY A 142 2.76 6.28 -2.36
N MET A 143 2.30 5.94 -3.57
CA MET A 143 1.27 6.72 -4.26
C MET A 143 -0.09 6.59 -3.57
N VAL A 144 -0.46 5.42 -3.07
CA VAL A 144 -1.70 5.21 -2.31
C VAL A 144 -1.65 5.91 -0.96
N ASP A 145 -0.56 5.73 -0.22
CA ASP A 145 -0.36 6.40 1.07
C ASP A 145 -0.45 7.94 0.93
N LYS A 146 0.01 8.47 -0.21
CA LYS A 146 -0.12 9.91 -0.51
C LYS A 146 -1.57 10.34 -0.69
N ILE A 147 -2.41 9.51 -1.33
CA ILE A 147 -3.84 9.80 -1.48
C ILE A 147 -4.52 9.78 -0.12
N ASP A 148 -4.25 8.77 0.69
CA ASP A 148 -4.79 8.67 2.06
C ASP A 148 -4.38 9.87 2.92
N ASN A 149 -3.11 10.31 2.85
CA ASN A 149 -2.65 11.47 3.59
C ASN A 149 -3.23 12.79 3.06
N ASN A 150 -3.45 12.91 1.74
CA ASN A 150 -4.09 14.09 1.17
C ASN A 150 -5.55 14.21 1.65
N LEU A 151 -6.28 13.09 1.72
CA LEU A 151 -7.64 13.08 2.27
C LEU A 151 -7.66 13.60 3.72
N LEU A 152 -6.73 13.14 4.57
CA LEU A 152 -6.64 13.64 5.94
C LEU A 152 -6.34 15.15 5.99
N LYS A 153 -5.49 15.66 5.09
CA LYS A 153 -5.21 17.11 5.00
C LYS A 153 -6.45 17.89 4.57
N GLU A 154 -7.16 17.42 3.54
CA GLU A 154 -8.42 18.03 3.12
C GLU A 154 -9.47 18.05 4.25
N GLN A 155 -9.52 17.01 5.09
CA GLN A 155 -10.39 16.95 6.25
C GLN A 155 -9.97 17.96 7.33
N ILE A 156 -8.67 18.16 7.57
CA ILE A 156 -8.16 19.17 8.51
C ILE A 156 -8.58 20.56 8.05
N ASP A 157 -8.39 20.86 6.77
CA ASP A 157 -8.79 22.15 6.19
C ASP A 157 -10.32 22.35 6.27
N PHE A 158 -11.09 21.31 5.96
CA PHE A 158 -12.55 21.30 6.07
C PHE A 158 -13.02 21.57 7.51
N PHE A 159 -12.42 20.91 8.50
CA PHE A 159 -12.77 21.16 9.91
C PHE A 159 -12.38 22.56 10.37
N ALA A 160 -11.28 23.12 9.86
CA ALA A 160 -10.91 24.50 10.13
C ALA A 160 -11.94 25.48 9.55
N GLU A 161 -12.40 25.27 8.32
CA GLU A 161 -13.45 26.06 7.68
C GLU A 161 -14.78 25.96 8.43
N ILE A 162 -15.18 24.76 8.88
CA ILE A 162 -16.38 24.58 9.72
C ILE A 162 -16.28 25.35 11.05
N ARG A 163 -15.12 25.37 11.70
CA ARG A 163 -14.90 26.14 12.91
C ARG A 163 -15.13 27.63 12.65
N HIS A 164 -14.66 28.17 11.52
CA HIS A 164 -14.90 29.54 11.12
C HIS A 164 -16.38 29.81 10.85
N ALA A 165 -17.03 28.93 10.07
CA ALA A 165 -18.45 29.06 9.77
C ALA A 165 -19.32 28.95 11.04
N TYR A 166 -18.97 28.08 11.98
CA TYR A 166 -19.68 27.94 13.25
C TYR A 166 -19.62 29.23 14.10
N HIS A 167 -18.50 29.94 14.09
CA HIS A 167 -18.42 31.25 14.74
C HIS A 167 -19.35 32.31 14.11
N GLU A 168 -19.66 32.16 12.82
CA GLU A 168 -20.54 33.09 12.10
C GLU A 168 -22.03 32.75 12.30
N TYR A 169 -22.36 31.47 12.13
CA TYR A 169 -23.77 31.03 12.11
C TYR A 169 -24.28 30.57 13.47
N ASN A 170 -23.43 30.16 14.39
CA ASN A 170 -23.76 29.53 15.68
C ASN A 170 -24.71 28.32 15.59
N MET A 171 -24.76 27.67 14.41
CA MET A 171 -25.54 26.48 14.13
C MET A 171 -24.65 25.46 13.39
N VAL A 172 -24.63 24.21 13.89
CA VAL A 172 -23.73 23.16 13.38
C VAL A 172 -24.10 22.77 11.96
N GLU A 173 -25.37 22.52 11.72
CA GLU A 173 -25.89 22.12 10.41
C GLU A 173 -25.64 23.19 9.35
N GLU A 174 -25.88 24.49 9.65
CA GLU A 174 -25.64 25.56 8.70
C GLU A 174 -24.16 25.74 8.42
N ALA A 175 -23.29 25.62 9.43
CA ALA A 175 -21.85 25.69 9.27
C ALA A 175 -21.33 24.56 8.35
N ILE A 176 -21.82 23.32 8.54
CA ILE A 176 -21.46 22.19 7.70
C ILE A 176 -21.98 22.39 6.28
N TYR A 177 -23.22 22.82 6.11
CA TYR A 177 -23.83 23.07 4.80
C TYR A 177 -23.03 24.08 3.99
N GLN A 178 -22.73 25.24 4.56
CA GLN A 178 -22.01 26.32 3.87
C GLN A 178 -20.62 25.89 3.40
N VAL A 179 -19.89 25.16 4.23
CA VAL A 179 -18.55 24.65 3.85
C VAL A 179 -18.64 23.51 2.85
N SER A 180 -19.74 22.77 2.81
CA SER A 180 -19.94 21.65 1.88
C SER A 180 -20.34 22.09 0.47
N LEU A 181 -20.70 23.36 0.26
CA LEU A 181 -21.04 23.89 -1.08
C LEU A 181 -19.84 23.95 -2.04
N ASP A 182 -18.61 23.75 -1.56
CA ASP A 182 -17.40 23.70 -2.40
C ASP A 182 -17.24 22.30 -3.04
N ASP A 183 -17.80 22.13 -4.22
CA ASP A 183 -17.80 20.87 -4.98
C ASP A 183 -16.39 20.37 -5.42
N GLU A 184 -15.33 21.16 -5.27
CA GLU A 184 -14.00 20.81 -5.73
C GLU A 184 -13.28 19.83 -4.78
N LYS A 185 -13.69 19.75 -3.51
CA LYS A 185 -13.07 18.91 -2.48
C LYS A 185 -13.80 17.57 -2.32
N SER A 186 -13.05 16.49 -2.20
CA SER A 186 -13.65 15.15 -1.97
C SER A 186 -14.36 15.05 -0.62
N VAL A 187 -13.92 15.84 0.36
CA VAL A 187 -14.49 15.91 1.71
C VAL A 187 -15.84 16.61 1.74
N SER A 188 -16.11 17.53 0.83
CA SER A 188 -17.40 18.27 0.76
C SER A 188 -18.58 17.31 0.61
N LYS A 189 -18.44 16.24 -0.16
CA LYS A 189 -19.47 15.19 -0.27
C LYS A 189 -19.76 14.47 1.06
N GLN A 190 -18.73 14.35 1.92
CA GLN A 190 -18.93 13.77 3.25
C GLN A 190 -19.61 14.79 4.18
N GLY A 191 -19.29 16.07 4.04
CA GLY A 191 -19.99 17.15 4.73
C GLY A 191 -21.46 17.21 4.34
N GLU A 192 -21.78 17.13 3.05
CA GLU A 192 -23.16 17.09 2.55
C GLU A 192 -23.94 15.90 3.13
N LYS A 193 -23.35 14.70 3.16
CA LYS A 193 -23.97 13.54 3.81
C LYS A 193 -24.22 13.75 5.30
N ILE A 194 -23.25 14.32 6.01
CA ILE A 194 -23.42 14.63 7.43
C ILE A 194 -24.53 15.67 7.63
N TYR A 195 -24.60 16.69 6.77
CA TYR A 195 -25.70 17.65 6.77
C TYR A 195 -27.06 16.98 6.54
N GLU A 196 -27.16 16.09 5.53
CA GLU A 196 -28.40 15.32 5.24
C GLU A 196 -28.83 14.48 6.45
N ILE A 197 -27.87 13.85 7.16
CA ILE A 197 -28.12 13.07 8.39
C ILE A 197 -28.70 13.98 9.49
N LEU A 198 -28.03 15.11 9.74
CA LEU A 198 -28.44 16.03 10.78
C LEU A 198 -29.82 16.66 10.50
N SER A 199 -30.16 16.83 9.21
CA SER A 199 -31.45 17.40 8.76
C SER A 199 -32.55 16.35 8.56
N SER A 200 -32.28 15.07 8.82
CA SER A 200 -33.24 13.97 8.62
C SER A 200 -34.27 13.90 9.76
N ASP A 201 -35.38 13.20 9.52
CA ASP A 201 -36.42 12.97 10.54
C ASP A 201 -35.95 12.05 11.68
N ASP A 202 -34.94 11.18 11.43
CA ASP A 202 -34.35 10.24 12.37
C ASP A 202 -32.83 10.26 12.26
N PRO A 203 -32.16 11.31 12.81
CA PRO A 203 -30.72 11.49 12.68
C PRO A 203 -29.91 10.37 13.33
N GLU A 204 -30.39 9.77 14.43
CA GLU A 204 -29.67 8.72 15.16
C GLU A 204 -29.53 7.45 14.31
N THR A 205 -30.62 6.99 13.69
CA THR A 205 -30.59 5.81 12.82
C THR A 205 -29.74 6.04 11.55
N GLU A 206 -29.81 7.23 10.95
CA GLU A 206 -29.00 7.56 9.77
C GLU A 206 -27.51 7.70 10.14
N LEU A 207 -27.19 8.22 11.33
CA LEU A 207 -25.82 8.29 11.85
C LEU A 207 -25.22 6.90 12.07
N GLU A 208 -25.98 5.94 12.60
CA GLU A 208 -25.51 4.55 12.72
C GLU A 208 -25.17 3.94 11.35
N LYS A 209 -26.01 4.16 10.35
CA LYS A 209 -25.72 3.73 8.98
C LYS A 209 -24.46 4.38 8.41
N TYR A 210 -24.27 5.66 8.68
CA TYR A 210 -23.07 6.39 8.27
C TYR A 210 -21.81 5.84 8.91
N TYR A 211 -21.86 5.40 10.18
CA TYR A 211 -20.71 4.80 10.85
C TYR A 211 -20.19 3.53 10.16
N ASP A 212 -21.04 2.79 9.45
CA ASP A 212 -20.62 1.62 8.69
C ASP A 212 -19.87 1.97 7.38
N VAL A 213 -20.18 3.14 6.80
CA VAL A 213 -19.65 3.55 5.49
C VAL A 213 -18.66 4.71 5.54
N ALA A 214 -18.51 5.39 6.65
CA ALA A 214 -17.61 6.54 6.78
C ALA A 214 -16.14 6.16 6.48
N PRO A 215 -15.40 7.04 5.76
CA PRO A 215 -14.03 6.77 5.31
C PRO A 215 -13.03 6.47 6.43
N ASN A 216 -13.20 7.11 7.57
CA ASN A 216 -12.31 6.96 8.73
C ASN A 216 -13.03 7.29 10.06
N SER A 217 -12.34 7.04 11.18
CA SER A 217 -12.87 7.32 12.53
C SER A 217 -13.07 8.80 12.79
N TYR A 218 -12.25 9.69 12.20
CA TYR A 218 -12.32 11.14 12.43
C TYR A 218 -13.62 11.74 11.91
N LEU A 219 -14.09 11.30 10.73
CA LEU A 219 -15.39 11.70 10.22
C LEU A 219 -16.55 11.12 11.04
N LYS A 220 -16.41 9.90 11.58
CA LYS A 220 -17.40 9.32 12.51
C LYS A 220 -17.51 10.17 13.79
N GLU A 221 -16.37 10.48 14.39
CA GLU A 221 -16.31 11.31 15.59
C GLU A 221 -16.86 12.70 15.33
N PHE A 222 -16.49 13.32 14.20
CA PHE A 222 -17.01 14.62 13.81
C PHE A 222 -18.54 14.60 13.63
N ALA A 223 -19.08 13.62 12.91
CA ALA A 223 -20.51 13.47 12.71
C ALA A 223 -21.25 13.24 14.06
N GLY A 224 -20.68 12.41 14.94
CA GLY A 224 -21.24 12.16 16.27
C GLY A 224 -21.25 13.39 17.17
N ILE A 225 -20.16 14.15 17.20
CA ILE A 225 -20.08 15.41 17.97
C ILE A 225 -21.05 16.45 17.40
N SER A 226 -21.16 16.54 16.08
CA SER A 226 -22.08 17.46 15.41
C SER A 226 -23.54 17.13 15.75
N TYR A 227 -23.92 15.86 15.73
CA TYR A 227 -25.25 15.38 16.14
C TYR A 227 -25.52 15.69 17.61
N LEU A 228 -24.60 15.38 18.51
CA LEU A 228 -24.78 15.67 19.94
C LEU A 228 -24.93 17.16 20.22
N THR A 229 -24.20 18.01 19.50
CA THR A 229 -24.28 19.45 19.65
C THR A 229 -25.60 20.01 19.11
N GLN A 230 -26.12 19.47 18.03
CA GLN A 230 -27.40 19.82 17.47
C GLN A 230 -28.55 19.43 18.40
N GLU A 231 -28.54 18.20 18.93
CA GLU A 231 -29.62 17.65 19.76
C GLU A 231 -29.66 18.27 21.16
N PHE A 232 -28.50 18.46 21.80
CA PHE A 232 -28.38 18.87 23.20
C PHE A 232 -27.89 20.32 23.38
N GLY A 233 -27.59 21.01 22.28
CA GLY A 233 -26.99 22.36 22.30
C GLY A 233 -25.49 22.33 22.61
N ASP A 234 -24.81 23.39 22.23
CA ASP A 234 -23.40 23.58 22.57
C ASP A 234 -23.26 23.95 24.05
N ARG A 235 -22.32 23.30 24.73
CA ARG A 235 -21.98 23.60 26.12
C ARG A 235 -20.69 24.39 26.16
N GLU A 236 -20.64 25.37 27.04
CA GLU A 236 -19.40 26.08 27.33
C GLU A 236 -18.64 25.41 28.48
N GLU A 237 -17.36 25.17 28.26
CA GLU A 237 -16.41 24.72 29.27
C GLU A 237 -15.27 25.75 29.36
N ASP A 238 -15.08 26.37 30.54
CA ASP A 238 -14.10 27.44 30.75
C ASP A 238 -14.30 28.67 29.83
N GLY A 239 -15.53 28.96 29.45
CA GLY A 239 -15.86 30.09 28.56
C GLY A 239 -15.60 29.85 27.07
N ALA A 240 -15.36 28.60 26.69
CA ALA A 240 -15.15 28.16 25.30
C ALA A 240 -16.19 27.11 24.88
N SER A 241 -16.62 27.17 23.63
CA SER A 241 -17.50 26.16 23.02
C SER A 241 -16.88 24.77 23.09
N LEU A 242 -17.63 23.82 23.65
CA LEU A 242 -17.20 22.40 23.71
C LEU A 242 -17.15 21.78 22.33
N TYR A 243 -18.06 22.17 21.43
CA TYR A 243 -18.04 21.72 20.03
C TYR A 243 -16.74 22.11 19.34
N LEU A 244 -16.37 23.39 19.40
CA LEU A 244 -15.13 23.89 18.79
C LEU A 244 -13.89 23.23 19.38
N LYS A 245 -13.86 23.01 20.71
CA LYS A 245 -12.77 22.30 21.39
C LYS A 245 -12.63 20.86 20.91
N ASN A 246 -13.74 20.15 20.73
CA ASN A 246 -13.72 18.78 20.24
C ASN A 246 -13.30 18.68 18.77
N VAL A 247 -13.77 19.59 17.90
CA VAL A 247 -13.33 19.65 16.50
C VAL A 247 -11.82 19.95 16.41
N ASP A 248 -11.31 20.82 17.31
CA ASP A 248 -9.87 21.11 17.41
C ASP A 248 -9.06 19.86 17.85
N ASN A 249 -9.57 19.12 18.84
CA ASN A 249 -8.94 17.87 19.29
C ASN A 249 -8.85 16.84 18.15
N ILE A 250 -9.93 16.63 17.39
CA ILE A 250 -9.92 15.75 16.21
C ILE A 250 -8.86 16.21 15.20
N THR A 251 -8.81 17.52 14.94
CA THR A 251 -7.83 18.12 14.03
C THR A 251 -6.39 17.86 14.49
N GLN A 252 -6.10 18.02 15.77
CA GLN A 252 -4.79 17.75 16.35
C GLN A 252 -4.42 16.25 16.24
N GLU A 253 -5.37 15.34 16.53
CA GLU A 253 -5.14 13.91 16.37
C GLU A 253 -4.82 13.53 14.92
N MET A 254 -5.53 14.12 13.96
CA MET A 254 -5.25 13.91 12.53
C MET A 254 -3.86 14.41 12.13
N GLN A 255 -3.42 15.56 12.63
CA GLN A 255 -2.07 16.09 12.40
C GLN A 255 -1.00 15.14 12.97
N ILE A 256 -1.19 14.62 14.18
CA ILE A 256 -0.31 13.63 14.80
C ILE A 256 -0.27 12.35 13.97
N GLU A 257 -1.42 11.88 13.49
CA GLU A 257 -1.48 10.68 12.66
C GLU A 257 -0.74 10.86 11.32
N ILE A 258 -0.87 12.01 10.66
CA ILE A 258 -0.11 12.34 9.43
C ILE A 258 1.40 12.31 9.72
N LEU A 259 1.86 12.98 10.78
CA LEU A 259 3.26 12.99 11.18
C LEU A 259 3.80 11.58 11.47
N LYS A 260 2.99 10.76 12.14
CA LYS A 260 3.32 9.36 12.44
C LYS A 260 3.43 8.53 11.16
N ARG A 261 2.50 8.68 10.23
CA ARG A 261 2.52 8.00 8.92
C ARG A 261 3.73 8.41 8.09
N ASP A 262 4.01 9.69 8.00
CA ASP A 262 5.16 10.23 7.28
C ASP A 262 6.47 9.71 7.87
N LYS A 263 6.61 9.70 9.20
CA LYS A 263 7.78 9.15 9.89
C LYS A 263 7.94 7.65 9.63
N LEU A 264 6.86 6.87 9.73
CA LEU A 264 6.88 5.44 9.45
C LEU A 264 7.26 5.16 7.99
N ASN A 265 6.67 5.90 7.05
CA ASN A 265 6.98 5.76 5.62
C ASN A 265 8.46 6.05 5.35
N TYR A 266 9.01 7.11 5.93
CA TYR A 266 10.43 7.45 5.79
C TYR A 266 11.34 6.33 6.33
N VAL A 267 11.06 5.81 7.53
CA VAL A 267 11.85 4.73 8.14
C VAL A 267 11.77 3.45 7.28
N PHE A 268 10.57 3.04 6.86
CA PHE A 268 10.42 1.83 6.05
C PHE A 268 10.98 1.97 4.65
N GLN A 269 10.92 3.15 4.05
CA GLN A 269 11.58 3.42 2.77
C GLN A 269 13.10 3.28 2.89
N SER A 270 13.69 3.82 3.95
CA SER A 270 15.12 3.68 4.22
C SER A 270 15.53 2.22 4.46
N LEU A 271 14.75 1.47 5.25
CA LEU A 271 14.98 0.04 5.49
C LEU A 271 14.86 -0.79 4.20
N THR A 272 13.94 -0.43 3.32
CA THR A 272 13.79 -1.10 2.01
C THR A 272 15.03 -0.89 1.15
N ILE A 273 15.58 0.33 1.09
CA ILE A 273 16.81 0.63 0.35
C ILE A 273 17.98 -0.18 0.92
N ILE A 274 18.14 -0.19 2.25
CA ILE A 274 19.20 -0.95 2.91
C ILE A 274 19.05 -2.46 2.64
N SER A 275 17.84 -2.98 2.62
CA SER A 275 17.56 -4.39 2.31
C SER A 275 17.97 -4.77 0.90
N ILE A 276 17.86 -3.87 -0.09
CA ILE A 276 18.16 -4.13 -1.50
C ILE A 276 19.65 -3.88 -1.81
N ALA A 277 20.33 -3.03 -1.04
CA ALA A 277 21.70 -2.61 -1.28
C ALA A 277 22.71 -3.77 -1.50
N PRO A 278 22.68 -4.90 -0.75
CA PRO A 278 23.61 -6.00 -0.97
C PRO A 278 23.58 -6.57 -2.39
N VAL A 279 22.42 -6.64 -3.02
CA VAL A 279 22.27 -7.16 -4.37
C VAL A 279 22.80 -6.17 -5.41
N LEU A 280 22.55 -4.88 -5.23
CA LEU A 280 23.06 -3.83 -6.11
C LEU A 280 24.59 -3.74 -6.07
N LEU A 281 25.18 -3.97 -4.91
CA LEU A 281 26.62 -3.92 -4.70
C LEU A 281 27.36 -5.23 -5.07
N LEU A 282 26.64 -6.32 -5.31
CA LEU A 282 27.24 -7.63 -5.54
C LEU A 282 28.18 -7.64 -6.74
N GLU A 283 27.75 -7.13 -7.91
CA GLU A 283 28.58 -7.14 -9.12
C GLU A 283 29.73 -6.11 -9.07
N PRO A 284 29.53 -4.86 -8.60
CA PRO A 284 30.65 -3.96 -8.36
C PRO A 284 31.72 -4.55 -7.42
N LEU A 285 31.32 -5.16 -6.31
CA LEU A 285 32.23 -5.80 -5.34
C LEU A 285 32.96 -6.99 -5.95
N LYS A 286 32.24 -7.85 -6.71
CA LYS A 286 32.84 -8.95 -7.44
C LYS A 286 33.87 -8.47 -8.44
N SER A 287 33.53 -7.49 -9.27
CA SER A 287 34.42 -6.92 -10.29
C SER A 287 35.66 -6.30 -9.64
N TRP A 288 35.49 -5.51 -8.60
CA TRP A 288 36.58 -4.92 -7.84
C TRP A 288 37.50 -5.99 -7.21
N SER A 289 36.89 -7.01 -6.58
CA SER A 289 37.65 -8.09 -5.94
C SER A 289 38.48 -8.88 -6.95
N VAL A 290 37.90 -9.25 -8.09
CA VAL A 290 38.60 -9.99 -9.16
C VAL A 290 39.72 -9.16 -9.76
N SER A 291 39.53 -7.85 -9.93
CA SER A 291 40.54 -6.95 -10.48
C SER A 291 41.75 -6.75 -9.56
N ASN A 292 41.52 -6.71 -8.25
CA ASN A 292 42.59 -6.45 -7.27
C ASN A 292 43.23 -7.74 -6.72
N PHE A 293 42.48 -8.85 -6.71
CA PHE A 293 42.89 -10.12 -6.12
C PHE A 293 42.62 -11.28 -7.09
N ALA A 294 43.58 -11.62 -7.94
CA ALA A 294 43.44 -12.61 -9.00
C ALA A 294 42.94 -14.01 -8.51
N PHE A 295 43.27 -14.40 -7.26
CA PHE A 295 42.83 -15.66 -6.67
C PHE A 295 41.32 -15.69 -6.40
N THR A 296 40.64 -14.56 -6.26
CA THR A 296 39.20 -14.49 -6.04
C THR A 296 38.39 -14.83 -7.28
N SER A 297 39.01 -14.77 -8.46
CA SER A 297 38.38 -15.12 -9.73
C SER A 297 37.89 -16.58 -9.73
N SER A 298 38.68 -17.53 -9.19
CA SER A 298 38.28 -18.93 -9.10
C SER A 298 37.10 -19.16 -8.15
N PHE A 299 37.03 -18.35 -7.06
CA PHE A 299 35.93 -18.38 -6.12
C PHE A 299 34.62 -17.87 -6.77
N PHE A 300 34.63 -16.63 -7.28
CA PHE A 300 33.42 -16.00 -7.82
C PHE A 300 32.87 -16.66 -9.08
N ASN A 301 33.72 -17.23 -9.93
CA ASN A 301 33.33 -17.94 -11.15
C ASN A 301 33.09 -19.43 -10.89
N GLY A 302 33.44 -19.93 -9.69
CA GLY A 302 33.22 -21.33 -9.30
C GLY A 302 31.80 -21.59 -8.78
N LYS A 303 31.52 -22.88 -8.51
CA LYS A 303 30.21 -23.31 -7.95
C LYS A 303 29.91 -22.66 -6.59
N VAL A 304 30.93 -22.44 -5.75
CA VAL A 304 30.79 -21.83 -4.44
C VAL A 304 30.35 -20.39 -4.55
N GLY A 305 30.98 -19.60 -5.44
CA GLY A 305 30.60 -18.21 -5.67
C GLY A 305 29.16 -18.07 -6.16
N LEU A 306 28.71 -18.98 -7.04
CA LEU A 306 27.32 -19.01 -7.50
C LEU A 306 26.35 -19.29 -6.34
N ILE A 307 26.66 -20.26 -5.47
CA ILE A 307 25.83 -20.57 -4.29
C ILE A 307 25.72 -19.36 -3.35
N VAL A 308 26.87 -18.69 -3.08
CA VAL A 308 26.89 -17.49 -2.23
C VAL A 308 26.06 -16.36 -2.84
N GLN A 309 26.15 -16.13 -4.14
CA GLN A 309 25.31 -15.13 -4.85
C GLN A 309 23.82 -15.43 -4.69
N ILE A 310 23.39 -16.67 -4.91
CA ILE A 310 22.01 -17.10 -4.72
C ILE A 310 21.56 -16.89 -3.28
N LEU A 311 22.40 -17.21 -2.30
CA LEU A 311 22.11 -17.05 -0.88
C LEU A 311 21.93 -15.57 -0.50
N ILE A 312 22.76 -14.67 -1.02
CA ILE A 312 22.63 -13.22 -0.83
C ILE A 312 21.27 -12.74 -1.38
N VAL A 313 20.91 -13.17 -2.60
CA VAL A 313 19.63 -12.80 -3.21
C VAL A 313 18.45 -13.29 -2.37
N LEU A 314 18.49 -14.55 -1.93
CA LEU A 314 17.44 -15.13 -1.08
C LEU A 314 17.30 -14.37 0.24
N LEU A 315 18.42 -14.05 0.88
CA LEU A 315 18.44 -13.31 2.14
C LEU A 315 17.88 -11.90 1.97
N THR A 316 18.19 -11.24 0.86
CA THR A 316 17.64 -9.92 0.51
C THR A 316 16.13 -9.96 0.28
N VAL A 317 15.63 -10.98 -0.45
CA VAL A 317 14.19 -11.17 -0.65
C VAL A 317 13.46 -11.39 0.68
N VAL A 318 14.01 -12.22 1.56
CA VAL A 318 13.44 -12.47 2.89
C VAL A 318 13.44 -11.19 3.72
N SER A 319 14.53 -10.43 3.73
CA SER A 319 14.66 -9.15 4.43
C SER A 319 13.61 -8.15 3.93
N TYR A 320 13.44 -8.02 2.62
CA TYR A 320 12.41 -7.18 2.01
C TYR A 320 10.99 -7.57 2.45
N ILE A 321 10.65 -8.88 2.38
CA ILE A 321 9.33 -9.38 2.79
C ILE A 321 9.07 -9.11 4.27
N MET A 322 10.10 -9.26 5.12
CA MET A 322 9.97 -8.96 6.56
C MET A 322 9.74 -7.48 6.81
N THR A 323 10.53 -6.60 6.17
CA THR A 323 10.36 -5.14 6.27
C THR A 323 8.97 -4.72 5.84
N ARG A 324 8.48 -5.27 4.74
CA ARG A 324 7.13 -5.00 4.24
C ARG A 324 6.03 -5.43 5.21
N LYS A 325 6.13 -6.63 5.77
CA LYS A 325 5.16 -7.10 6.78
C LYS A 325 5.18 -6.24 8.05
N LEU A 326 6.33 -5.73 8.45
CA LEU A 326 6.44 -4.81 9.58
C LEU A 326 5.75 -3.49 9.27
N LYS A 327 5.89 -2.96 8.04
CA LYS A 327 5.17 -1.75 7.60
C LYS A 327 3.66 -1.97 7.64
N ASP A 328 3.17 -3.05 7.04
CA ASP A 328 1.74 -3.39 6.99
C ASP A 328 1.13 -3.56 8.41
N ASN A 329 1.90 -4.07 9.37
CA ASN A 329 1.44 -4.23 10.76
C ASN A 329 1.60 -2.96 11.61
N GLY A 330 2.44 -2.01 11.21
CA GLY A 330 2.70 -0.75 11.93
C GLY A 330 1.72 0.37 11.59
N GLY A 331 0.98 0.26 10.50
CA GLY A 331 -0.13 1.15 10.17
C GLY A 331 -1.35 0.81 11.02
N VAL A 332 -2.07 1.82 11.48
CA VAL A 332 -3.42 1.63 12.04
C VAL A 332 -4.32 1.18 10.89
N GLN A 333 -4.30 -0.12 10.61
CA GLN A 333 -5.32 -0.69 9.75
C GLN A 333 -6.62 -0.67 10.52
N VAL A 334 -7.55 0.15 10.08
CA VAL A 334 -8.96 -0.10 10.36
C VAL A 334 -9.20 -1.55 9.94
N ASP A 335 -9.50 -2.40 10.92
CA ASP A 335 -9.76 -3.83 10.75
C ASP A 335 -10.96 -4.03 9.83
N ILE A 336 -10.75 -3.92 8.53
CA ILE A 336 -11.76 -4.28 7.56
C ILE A 336 -11.64 -5.78 7.35
N SER A 337 -12.60 -6.47 7.99
CA SER A 337 -12.99 -7.85 7.72
C SER A 337 -11.85 -8.87 7.81
N HIS A 338 -11.79 -9.45 8.95
CA HIS A 338 -11.25 -10.75 9.25
C HIS A 338 -11.88 -11.85 8.39
N ASN A 339 -11.34 -12.06 7.21
CA ASN A 339 -11.49 -13.37 6.57
C ASN A 339 -10.34 -14.26 7.04
N ASP A 340 -10.34 -14.52 8.36
CA ASP A 340 -9.34 -15.32 9.04
C ASP A 340 -9.63 -16.81 8.86
N ASN A 341 -9.08 -17.35 7.78
CA ASN A 341 -8.67 -18.75 7.78
C ASN A 341 -7.14 -18.79 7.70
N PRO A 342 -6.42 -18.42 8.78
CA PRO A 342 -4.98 -18.40 8.80
C PRO A 342 -4.47 -19.83 8.55
N TRP A 343 -3.34 -19.97 7.84
CA TRP A 343 -2.73 -21.26 7.56
C TRP A 343 -2.52 -22.08 8.85
N GLN A 344 -2.32 -21.41 9.98
CA GLN A 344 -2.21 -22.03 11.32
C GLN A 344 -3.49 -22.78 11.71
N ALA A 345 -4.66 -22.28 11.36
CA ALA A 345 -5.91 -22.99 11.62
C ALA A 345 -6.00 -24.29 10.80
N LYS A 346 -5.46 -24.31 9.58
CA LYS A 346 -5.39 -25.53 8.76
C LYS A 346 -4.45 -26.57 9.38
N VAL A 347 -3.28 -26.13 9.84
CA VAL A 347 -2.28 -26.98 10.52
C VAL A 347 -2.85 -27.56 11.83
N TYR A 348 -3.56 -26.75 12.61
CA TYR A 348 -4.15 -27.17 13.89
C TYR A 348 -5.35 -28.13 13.73
N LYS A 349 -5.96 -28.23 12.54
CA LYS A 349 -7.01 -29.22 12.26
C LYS A 349 -6.47 -30.64 12.12
N VAL A 350 -5.19 -30.82 11.83
CA VAL A 350 -4.56 -32.15 11.72
C VAL A 350 -4.31 -32.72 13.12
N PRO A 351 -4.91 -33.88 13.49
CA PRO A 351 -4.89 -34.38 14.87
C PRO A 351 -3.49 -34.67 15.41
N VAL A 352 -2.60 -35.21 14.57
CA VAL A 352 -1.20 -35.50 14.95
C VAL A 352 -0.41 -34.21 15.23
N LEU A 353 -0.54 -33.20 14.37
CA LEU A 353 0.12 -31.91 14.56
C LEU A 353 -0.44 -31.15 15.76
N ARG A 354 -1.74 -31.26 16.01
CA ARG A 354 -2.39 -30.66 17.18
C ARG A 354 -1.85 -31.25 18.50
N GLN A 355 -1.64 -32.56 18.58
CA GLN A 355 -1.06 -33.18 19.79
C GLN A 355 0.38 -32.72 20.00
N ALA A 356 1.20 -32.68 18.94
CA ALA A 356 2.56 -32.20 19.01
C ALA A 356 2.62 -30.74 19.46
N ILE A 357 1.80 -29.84 18.86
CA ILE A 357 1.76 -28.43 19.22
C ILE A 357 1.32 -28.24 20.68
N ASN A 358 0.29 -28.98 21.13
CA ASN A 358 -0.20 -28.88 22.50
C ASN A 358 0.82 -29.36 23.55
N ALA A 359 1.77 -30.20 23.16
CA ALA A 359 2.86 -30.62 24.05
C ALA A 359 3.85 -29.47 24.32
N PHE A 360 4.01 -28.52 23.39
CA PHE A 360 4.87 -27.36 23.56
C PHE A 360 4.17 -26.16 24.23
N ILE A 361 2.85 -26.14 24.28
CA ILE A 361 2.09 -25.06 24.93
C ILE A 361 2.13 -25.26 26.43
N PRO A 362 2.49 -24.25 27.24
CA PRO A 362 2.50 -24.34 28.69
C PRO A 362 1.09 -24.64 29.21
N LYS A 363 1.01 -25.51 30.22
CA LYS A 363 -0.29 -25.87 30.85
C LYS A 363 -0.93 -24.64 31.49
N LYS A 364 -2.26 -24.51 31.33
CA LYS A 364 -3.05 -23.46 31.98
C LYS A 364 -2.76 -23.42 33.50
N GLY A 365 -2.46 -22.23 34.01
CA GLY A 365 -2.14 -22.02 35.42
C GLY A 365 -0.64 -21.96 35.75
N THR A 366 0.27 -22.34 34.85
CA THR A 366 1.70 -22.22 35.06
C THR A 366 2.18 -20.76 34.96
N LYS A 367 3.31 -20.45 35.57
CA LYS A 367 3.94 -19.12 35.49
C LYS A 367 4.21 -18.70 34.03
N ASP A 368 4.67 -19.65 33.20
CA ASP A 368 4.98 -19.41 31.80
C ASP A 368 3.72 -19.12 30.97
N TYR A 369 2.61 -19.79 31.29
CA TYR A 369 1.31 -19.50 30.66
C TYR A 369 0.85 -18.07 30.96
N ARG A 370 0.91 -17.64 32.23
CA ARG A 370 0.54 -16.28 32.65
C ARG A 370 1.45 -15.23 32.04
N LYS A 371 2.76 -15.45 32.03
CA LYS A 371 3.73 -14.56 31.38
C LYS A 371 3.44 -14.37 29.90
N MET A 372 3.14 -15.47 29.19
CA MET A 372 2.79 -15.41 27.76
C MET A 372 1.49 -14.67 27.54
N GLN A 373 0.49 -14.87 28.41
CA GLN A 373 -0.80 -14.18 28.35
C GLN A 373 -0.64 -12.67 28.60
N THR A 374 0.21 -12.27 29.52
CA THR A 374 0.54 -10.85 29.78
C THR A 374 1.20 -10.24 28.55
N LEU A 375 2.23 -10.89 27.99
CA LEU A 375 2.89 -10.42 26.77
C LEU A 375 1.94 -10.28 25.58
N MET A 376 0.96 -11.19 25.46
CA MET A 376 -0.07 -11.10 24.43
C MET A 376 -1.01 -9.89 24.64
N LYS A 377 -1.37 -9.60 25.90
CA LYS A 377 -2.16 -8.42 26.26
C LYS A 377 -1.38 -7.13 25.99
N ASP A 378 -0.13 -7.06 26.43
CA ASP A 378 0.73 -5.90 26.29
C ASP A 378 1.01 -5.59 24.82
N SER A 379 1.07 -6.62 23.96
CA SER A 379 1.24 -6.46 22.51
C SER A 379 -0.09 -6.23 21.76
N ALA A 380 -1.23 -6.10 22.44
CA ALA A 380 -2.55 -5.98 21.86
C ALA A 380 -2.86 -7.06 20.79
N SER A 381 -2.25 -8.24 20.93
CA SER A 381 -2.35 -9.31 19.93
C SER A 381 -3.69 -10.04 20.04
N LYS A 382 -4.49 -9.95 18.99
CA LYS A 382 -5.76 -10.72 18.85
C LYS A 382 -5.54 -12.20 18.48
N LYS A 383 -4.28 -12.64 18.30
CA LYS A 383 -3.95 -14.01 17.88
C LYS A 383 -4.13 -15.00 19.04
N LYS A 384 -4.57 -16.22 18.73
CA LYS A 384 -4.63 -17.32 19.71
C LYS A 384 -3.22 -17.77 20.09
N MET A 385 -3.04 -18.21 21.34
CA MET A 385 -1.75 -18.69 21.84
C MET A 385 -1.19 -19.86 21.00
N GLU A 386 -2.07 -20.77 20.56
CA GLU A 386 -1.74 -21.90 19.70
C GLU A 386 -1.07 -21.46 18.39
N TRP A 387 -1.53 -20.35 17.79
CA TRP A 387 -0.96 -19.84 16.53
C TRP A 387 0.44 -19.27 16.70
N ILE A 388 0.73 -18.68 17.86
CA ILE A 388 2.07 -18.19 18.18
C ILE A 388 3.07 -19.36 18.28
N TYR A 389 2.65 -20.45 18.94
CA TYR A 389 3.48 -21.65 19.05
C TYR A 389 3.67 -22.36 17.72
N ILE A 390 2.64 -22.44 16.87
CA ILE A 390 2.77 -22.95 15.49
C ILE A 390 3.83 -22.16 14.72
N ASN A 391 3.81 -20.85 14.79
CA ASN A 391 4.81 -20.01 14.12
C ASN A 391 6.22 -20.26 14.67
N ARG A 392 6.40 -20.40 16.00
CA ARG A 392 7.70 -20.69 16.62
C ARG A 392 8.23 -22.06 16.16
N ILE A 393 7.40 -23.09 16.15
CA ILE A 393 7.78 -24.43 15.69
C ILE A 393 8.13 -24.40 14.21
N ALA A 394 7.33 -23.74 13.38
CA ALA A 394 7.62 -23.60 11.94
C ALA A 394 8.95 -22.89 11.68
N MET A 395 9.25 -21.83 12.43
CA MET A 395 10.53 -21.13 12.33
C MET A 395 11.70 -22.01 12.79
N ALA A 396 11.54 -22.77 13.88
CA ALA A 396 12.57 -23.69 14.35
C ALA A 396 12.86 -24.81 13.33
N ILE A 397 11.84 -25.37 12.69
CA ILE A 397 12.00 -26.37 11.63
C ILE A 397 12.69 -25.74 10.41
N ALA A 398 12.27 -24.56 10.01
CA ALA A 398 12.87 -23.86 8.87
C ALA A 398 14.36 -23.57 9.09
N THR A 399 14.74 -23.08 10.27
CA THR A 399 16.14 -22.83 10.62
C THR A 399 16.95 -24.13 10.68
N PHE A 400 16.39 -25.22 11.21
CA PHE A 400 17.04 -26.53 11.26
C PHE A 400 17.30 -27.10 9.86
N ILE A 401 16.30 -27.03 8.96
CA ILE A 401 16.46 -27.43 7.56
C ILE A 401 17.54 -26.60 6.87
N LEU A 402 17.52 -25.29 7.11
CA LEU A 402 18.48 -24.35 6.50
C LEU A 402 19.91 -24.63 6.96
N THR A 403 20.11 -24.97 8.26
CA THR A 403 21.42 -25.37 8.78
C THR A 403 21.91 -26.71 8.21
N ILE A 404 21.02 -27.69 8.01
CA ILE A 404 21.38 -28.97 7.38
C ILE A 404 21.79 -28.74 5.92
N ILE A 405 21.00 -27.97 5.18
CA ILE A 405 21.32 -27.64 3.77
C ILE A 405 22.69 -26.96 3.70
N PHE A 406 22.94 -26.00 4.57
CA PHE A 406 24.21 -25.29 4.67
C PHE A 406 25.37 -26.23 5.00
N ALA A 407 25.20 -27.12 5.97
CA ALA A 407 26.20 -28.12 6.32
C ALA A 407 26.51 -29.11 5.16
N ILE A 408 25.48 -29.57 4.43
CA ILE A 408 25.67 -30.43 3.25
C ILE A 408 26.42 -29.69 2.15
N ILE A 409 26.13 -28.41 1.94
CA ILE A 409 26.83 -27.59 0.94
C ILE A 409 28.30 -27.46 1.33
N LEU A 410 28.59 -27.12 2.60
CA LEU A 410 29.98 -27.01 3.11
C LEU A 410 30.74 -28.33 3.03
N HIS A 411 30.07 -29.45 3.25
CA HIS A 411 30.75 -30.76 3.20
C HIS A 411 31.06 -31.23 1.77
N LYS A 412 30.35 -30.68 0.77
CA LYS A 412 30.58 -30.99 -0.66
C LYS A 412 31.53 -30.01 -1.37
N VAL A 413 31.97 -28.96 -0.69
CA VAL A 413 32.95 -27.97 -1.13
C VAL A 413 34.31 -28.30 -0.56
#